data_6b659b93aea03ca7191d207a3171db4b
#
_entry.id   6b659b93aea03ca7191d207a3171db4b
#
_cell.length_a   1.000
_cell.length_b   1.000
_cell.length_c   1.000
_cell.angle_alpha   90.00
_cell.angle_beta   90.00
_cell.angle_gamma   90.00
#
_symmetry.space_group_name_H-M   'P 1'
#
loop_
_entity.id
_entity.type
_entity.pdbx_description
1 polymer ?
#
loop_
_entity_poly.entity_id
_entity_poly.type
_entity_poly.pdbx_seq_one_letter_code
_entity_poly.pdbx_strand_id
1 'polypeptide(L)'
;MHFTQAFSLLAIALAIPGFASPAKRQGPPGSTVTLESPGSITAPANGTSVTAGQSFTFGVAVPEFGHCHPGYTPVNVYILASQPTTSDLNSTYGFSNYLYYFGDYLVNNFPGGLPNMGTPPPSTLTTPDLGESYSGQTVYLATIETIEGCPPDGFWEYAVDSTALSYTE
;
A
#
# COMPACT_ATOMS: atom_id res chain seq x y z
N MET A 1 35.49 36.78 66.90
CA MET A 1 35.81 35.60 66.04
C MET A 1 34.48 35.13 65.45
N HIS A 2 34.17 35.51 64.21
CA HIS A 2 32.97 35.08 63.52
C HIS A 2 33.37 34.05 62.47
N PHE A 3 32.90 32.81 62.62
CA PHE A 3 33.04 31.77 61.64
C PHE A 3 31.85 31.82 60.70
N THR A 4 32.08 32.14 59.41
CA THR A 4 31.07 32.09 58.35
C THR A 4 31.20 30.73 57.71
N GLN A 5 30.20 29.87 57.90
CA GLN A 5 30.11 28.60 57.14
C GLN A 5 29.45 28.84 55.80
N ALA A 6 30.16 28.59 54.75
CA ALA A 6 29.63 28.57 53.40
C ALA A 6 29.02 27.19 53.08
N PHE A 7 27.74 27.14 52.84
CA PHE A 7 27.04 25.94 52.34
C PHE A 7 27.17 25.87 50.82
N SER A 8 27.91 24.90 50.32
CA SER A 8 27.97 24.57 48.89
C SER A 8 26.79 23.67 48.55
N LEU A 9 25.84 24.22 47.79
CA LEU A 9 24.75 23.45 47.19
C LEU A 9 25.28 22.66 45.99
N LEU A 10 25.37 21.36 46.15
CA LEU A 10 25.72 20.42 45.05
C LEU A 10 24.44 20.16 44.26
N ALA A 11 24.31 20.74 43.06
CA ALA A 11 23.22 20.44 42.13
C ALA A 11 23.48 19.10 41.43
N ILE A 12 22.74 18.06 41.80
CA ILE A 12 22.76 16.78 41.12
C ILE A 12 21.85 16.88 39.90
N ALA A 13 22.42 16.98 38.71
CA ALA A 13 21.68 16.88 37.47
C ALA A 13 21.28 15.41 37.23
N LEU A 14 20.01 15.09 37.42
CA LEU A 14 19.44 13.80 36.99
C LEU A 14 19.37 13.77 35.46
N ALA A 15 20.27 13.03 34.84
CA ALA A 15 20.19 12.66 33.41
C ALA A 15 19.02 11.69 33.27
N ILE A 16 17.89 12.16 32.71
CA ILE A 16 16.78 11.32 32.30
C ILE A 16 17.24 10.55 31.03
N PRO A 17 17.28 9.21 31.03
CA PRO A 17 17.55 8.47 29.79
C PRO A 17 16.40 8.76 28.84
N GLY A 18 16.67 9.53 27.80
CA GLY A 18 15.75 9.75 26.70
C GLY A 18 15.46 8.41 26.04
N PHE A 19 14.23 7.93 26.11
CA PHE A 19 13.76 6.82 25.28
C PHE A 19 13.87 7.30 23.83
N ALA A 20 14.91 6.85 23.13
CA ALA A 20 14.98 7.02 21.69
C ALA A 20 13.79 6.27 21.09
N SER A 21 12.78 7.01 20.63
CA SER A 21 11.74 6.43 19.77
C SER A 21 12.41 5.76 18.60
N PRO A 22 12.01 4.52 18.22
CA PRO A 22 12.55 3.89 17.03
C PRO A 22 12.35 4.84 15.86
N ALA A 23 13.45 5.32 15.31
CA ALA A 23 13.41 6.14 14.10
C ALA A 23 12.70 5.29 13.04
N LYS A 24 11.54 5.77 12.54
CA LYS A 24 10.98 5.24 11.30
C LYS A 24 12.13 5.27 10.30
N ARG A 25 12.50 4.12 9.75
CA ARG A 25 13.45 4.07 8.65
C ARG A 25 12.79 4.82 7.48
N GLN A 26 13.10 6.09 7.39
CA GLN A 26 12.86 6.84 6.17
C GLN A 26 13.89 6.31 5.20
N GLY A 27 13.44 5.76 4.08
CA GLY A 27 14.32 5.51 2.95
C GLY A 27 15.09 6.78 2.58
N PRO A 28 16.21 6.68 1.87
CA PRO A 28 17.03 7.84 1.52
C PRO A 28 16.15 8.93 0.90
N PRO A 29 16.31 10.21 1.30
CA PRO A 29 15.49 11.30 0.81
C PRO A 29 15.61 11.37 -0.71
N GLY A 30 14.52 11.17 -1.43
CA GLY A 30 14.42 11.46 -2.86
C GLY A 30 14.24 10.28 -3.81
N SER A 31 14.03 9.05 -3.34
CA SER A 31 13.93 7.90 -4.24
C SER A 31 12.55 7.23 -4.23
N THR A 32 11.49 8.00 -4.42
CA THR A 32 10.20 7.41 -4.76
C THR A 32 10.11 7.37 -6.28
N VAL A 33 10.30 6.20 -6.84
CA VAL A 33 10.07 5.95 -8.26
C VAL A 33 8.66 5.40 -8.39
N THR A 34 7.85 5.97 -9.26
CA THR A 34 6.55 5.44 -9.62
C THR A 34 6.70 4.63 -10.90
N LEU A 35 6.23 3.39 -10.89
CA LEU A 35 6.25 2.48 -12.03
C LEU A 35 4.85 2.33 -12.62
N GLU A 36 4.78 2.15 -13.94
CA GLU A 36 3.55 1.73 -14.61
C GLU A 36 3.57 0.20 -14.72
N SER A 37 2.62 -0.45 -14.02
CA SER A 37 2.27 -1.87 -14.12
C SER A 37 3.43 -2.88 -14.08
N PRO A 38 4.24 -2.98 -13.02
CA PRO A 38 5.17 -4.11 -12.88
C PRO A 38 4.44 -5.43 -12.61
N GLY A 39 3.29 -5.41 -11.93
CA GLY A 39 2.38 -6.54 -11.77
C GLY A 39 1.16 -6.45 -12.66
N SER A 40 0.21 -7.34 -12.51
CA SER A 40 -1.01 -7.34 -13.32
C SER A 40 -2.23 -7.88 -12.57
N ILE A 41 -3.38 -7.27 -12.81
CA ILE A 41 -4.68 -7.84 -12.48
C ILE A 41 -4.93 -8.99 -13.46
N THR A 42 -4.91 -10.23 -12.96
CA THR A 42 -5.11 -11.44 -13.77
C THR A 42 -6.59 -11.80 -13.92
N ALA A 43 -7.43 -11.32 -13.01
CA ALA A 43 -8.89 -11.39 -13.04
C ALA A 43 -9.47 -10.21 -12.25
N PRO A 44 -10.61 -9.66 -12.71
CA PRO A 44 -11.38 -10.01 -13.89
C PRO A 44 -10.72 -9.56 -15.19
N ALA A 45 -11.16 -10.12 -16.32
CA ALA A 45 -10.74 -9.64 -17.65
C ALA A 45 -11.31 -8.25 -17.93
N ASN A 46 -10.60 -7.48 -18.75
CA ASN A 46 -11.04 -6.15 -19.19
C ASN A 46 -12.43 -6.21 -19.84
N GLY A 47 -13.34 -5.32 -19.45
CA GLY A 47 -14.70 -5.25 -19.90
C GLY A 47 -15.67 -6.25 -19.24
N THR A 48 -15.24 -6.97 -18.21
CA THR A 48 -16.12 -7.87 -17.44
C THR A 48 -17.30 -7.09 -16.85
N SER A 49 -18.52 -7.62 -17.04
CA SER A 49 -19.73 -7.09 -16.40
C SER A 49 -19.77 -7.50 -14.94
N VAL A 50 -20.02 -6.54 -14.05
CA VAL A 50 -20.19 -6.74 -12.62
C VAL A 50 -21.48 -6.09 -12.15
N THR A 51 -22.20 -6.78 -11.25
CA THR A 51 -23.48 -6.30 -10.72
C THR A 51 -23.38 -6.04 -9.23
N ALA A 52 -23.97 -4.97 -8.74
CA ALA A 52 -24.01 -4.61 -7.33
C ALA A 52 -24.43 -5.82 -6.46
N GLY A 53 -23.70 -6.05 -5.37
CA GLY A 53 -23.90 -7.17 -4.45
C GLY A 53 -23.50 -8.54 -4.97
N GLN A 54 -23.09 -8.69 -6.24
CA GLN A 54 -22.63 -9.96 -6.79
C GLN A 54 -21.11 -10.08 -6.67
N SER A 55 -20.63 -11.31 -6.47
CA SER A 55 -19.20 -11.59 -6.41
C SER A 55 -18.64 -11.83 -7.80
N PHE A 56 -17.40 -11.35 -8.02
CA PHE A 56 -16.61 -11.61 -9.23
C PHE A 56 -15.26 -12.18 -8.85
N THR A 57 -14.65 -12.94 -9.76
CA THR A 57 -13.31 -13.50 -9.56
C THR A 57 -12.28 -12.39 -9.50
N PHE A 58 -11.39 -12.46 -8.51
CA PHE A 58 -10.26 -11.54 -8.35
C PHE A 58 -8.95 -12.31 -8.34
N GLY A 59 -7.98 -11.78 -9.04
CA GLY A 59 -6.61 -12.28 -9.05
C GLY A 59 -5.64 -11.17 -9.42
N VAL A 60 -4.51 -11.16 -8.74
CA VAL A 60 -3.41 -10.24 -8.99
C VAL A 60 -2.10 -11.04 -8.98
N ALA A 61 -1.23 -10.77 -9.93
CA ALA A 61 0.13 -11.29 -9.98
C ALA A 61 1.10 -10.14 -9.78
N VAL A 62 2.08 -10.35 -8.93
CA VAL A 62 3.21 -9.42 -8.71
C VAL A 62 4.48 -10.03 -9.26
N PRO A 63 5.49 -9.23 -9.65
CA PRO A 63 6.78 -9.77 -10.06
C PRO A 63 7.42 -10.59 -8.94
N GLU A 64 8.09 -11.68 -9.30
CA GLU A 64 8.91 -12.42 -8.37
C GLU A 64 10.24 -11.69 -8.18
N PHE A 65 10.54 -11.33 -6.93
CA PHE A 65 11.79 -10.69 -6.56
C PHE A 65 12.70 -11.70 -5.85
N GLY A 66 14.00 -11.62 -6.09
CA GLY A 66 14.97 -12.49 -5.45
C GLY A 66 15.20 -12.15 -3.97
N HIS A 67 16.30 -12.67 -3.40
CA HIS A 67 16.58 -12.69 -1.96
C HIS A 67 16.71 -11.36 -1.23
N CYS A 68 16.77 -10.22 -1.92
CA CYS A 68 16.94 -8.93 -1.26
C CYS A 68 15.66 -8.10 -1.15
N HIS A 69 14.52 -8.64 -1.55
CA HIS A 69 13.21 -8.03 -1.37
C HIS A 69 12.44 -8.70 -0.23
N PRO A 70 11.49 -8.00 0.41
CA PRO A 70 10.50 -8.66 1.26
C PRO A 70 9.82 -9.78 0.47
N GLY A 71 9.53 -10.90 1.12
CA GLY A 71 8.87 -12.05 0.46
C GLY A 71 7.42 -11.80 0.05
N TYR A 72 6.90 -10.59 0.30
CA TYR A 72 5.53 -10.19 0.02
C TYR A 72 5.49 -8.77 -0.50
N THR A 73 4.62 -8.54 -1.49
CA THR A 73 4.29 -7.21 -2.02
C THR A 73 2.95 -6.77 -1.45
N PRO A 74 2.88 -5.64 -0.73
CA PRO A 74 1.61 -5.02 -0.36
C PRO A 74 0.87 -4.54 -1.61
N VAL A 75 -0.43 -4.87 -1.67
CA VAL A 75 -1.32 -4.48 -2.76
C VAL A 75 -2.60 -3.88 -2.20
N ASN A 76 -2.87 -2.62 -2.52
CA ASN A 76 -4.12 -1.93 -2.21
C ASN A 76 -5.08 -2.07 -3.39
N VAL A 77 -6.37 -2.33 -3.12
CA VAL A 77 -7.37 -2.59 -4.17
C VAL A 77 -8.54 -1.62 -4.09
N TYR A 78 -8.87 -0.99 -5.23
CA TYR A 78 -9.87 0.10 -5.33
C TYR A 78 -10.82 -0.10 -6.50
N ILE A 79 -11.98 0.59 -6.45
CA ILE A 79 -12.79 0.93 -7.63
C ILE A 79 -12.75 2.44 -7.83
N LEU A 80 -12.52 2.85 -9.08
CA LEU A 80 -12.41 4.25 -9.53
C LEU A 80 -13.38 4.54 -10.66
N ALA A 81 -13.80 5.81 -10.77
CA ALA A 81 -14.67 6.27 -11.86
C ALA A 81 -13.93 6.45 -13.19
N SER A 82 -12.60 6.62 -13.16
CA SER A 82 -11.76 6.83 -14.34
C SER A 82 -10.53 5.96 -14.27
N GLN A 83 -9.94 5.64 -15.41
CA GLN A 83 -8.71 4.88 -15.49
C GLN A 83 -7.57 5.64 -14.79
N PRO A 84 -6.96 5.06 -13.75
CA PRO A 84 -5.88 5.71 -13.01
C PRO A 84 -4.53 5.53 -13.70
N THR A 85 -3.63 6.43 -13.33
CA THR A 85 -2.21 6.39 -13.64
C THR A 85 -1.40 6.63 -12.37
N THR A 86 -0.08 6.48 -12.43
CA THR A 86 0.81 6.79 -11.30
C THR A 86 0.77 8.27 -10.88
N SER A 87 0.37 9.18 -11.78
CA SER A 87 0.21 10.60 -11.47
C SER A 87 -1.02 10.92 -10.61
N ASP A 88 -1.95 9.98 -10.46
CA ASP A 88 -3.15 10.12 -9.61
C ASP A 88 -2.89 9.74 -8.16
N LEU A 89 -1.68 9.24 -7.84
CA LEU A 89 -1.27 8.94 -6.49
C LEU A 89 -1.08 10.23 -5.68
N ASN A 90 -1.64 10.24 -4.48
CA ASN A 90 -1.49 11.35 -3.53
C ASN A 90 -0.13 11.27 -2.78
N SER A 91 0.10 12.20 -1.87
CA SER A 91 1.34 12.27 -1.06
C SER A 91 1.58 11.07 -0.14
N THR A 92 0.58 10.21 0.06
CA THR A 92 0.69 8.95 0.81
C THR A 92 0.66 7.73 -0.09
N TYR A 93 0.80 7.94 -1.41
CA TYR A 93 0.82 6.92 -2.46
C TYR A 93 -0.46 6.07 -2.54
N GLY A 94 -1.60 6.64 -2.15
CA GLY A 94 -2.94 6.09 -2.35
C GLY A 94 -3.74 6.94 -3.32
N PHE A 95 -4.93 6.47 -3.74
CA PHE A 95 -5.88 7.30 -4.47
C PHE A 95 -6.71 8.14 -3.50
N SER A 96 -6.85 9.45 -3.76
CA SER A 96 -7.71 10.33 -2.97
C SER A 96 -9.17 10.26 -3.39
N ASN A 97 -9.42 10.01 -4.69
CA ASN A 97 -10.74 9.99 -5.29
C ASN A 97 -11.05 8.58 -5.78
N TYR A 98 -11.58 7.73 -4.91
CA TYR A 98 -12.03 6.39 -5.25
C TYR A 98 -13.53 6.23 -4.94
N LEU A 99 -14.20 5.32 -5.65
CA LEU A 99 -15.59 4.97 -5.39
C LEU A 99 -15.71 3.96 -4.25
N TYR A 100 -14.75 3.01 -4.20
CA TYR A 100 -14.69 1.99 -3.17
C TYR A 100 -13.27 1.51 -2.92
N TYR A 101 -12.98 1.12 -1.67
CA TYR A 101 -11.73 0.55 -1.24
C TYR A 101 -11.96 -0.85 -0.64
N PHE A 102 -11.39 -1.88 -1.26
CA PHE A 102 -11.56 -3.27 -0.82
C PHE A 102 -10.63 -3.64 0.34
N GLY A 103 -9.48 -3.00 0.44
CA GLY A 103 -8.50 -3.26 1.50
C GLY A 103 -7.08 -3.45 1.00
N ASP A 104 -6.23 -3.82 1.97
CA ASP A 104 -4.80 -4.11 1.80
C ASP A 104 -4.58 -5.62 1.82
N TYR A 105 -3.80 -6.11 0.88
CA TYR A 105 -3.46 -7.53 0.77
C TYR A 105 -1.96 -7.71 0.67
N LEU A 106 -1.46 -8.88 1.08
CA LEU A 106 -0.07 -9.27 0.93
C LEU A 106 0.03 -10.39 -0.12
N VAL A 107 0.68 -10.10 -1.24
CA VAL A 107 0.89 -11.06 -2.32
C VAL A 107 2.31 -11.61 -2.21
N ASN A 108 2.43 -12.95 -2.20
CA ASN A 108 3.72 -13.61 -2.21
C ASN A 108 4.48 -13.28 -3.51
N ASN A 109 5.71 -12.79 -3.36
CA ASN A 109 6.60 -12.40 -4.47
C ASN A 109 7.92 -13.18 -4.47
N PHE A 110 8.01 -14.29 -3.71
CA PHE A 110 9.23 -15.08 -3.57
C PHE A 110 9.14 -16.35 -4.45
N PRO A 111 10.18 -16.66 -5.24
CA PRO A 111 10.23 -17.88 -6.05
C PRO A 111 10.04 -19.15 -5.19
N GLY A 112 9.15 -20.03 -5.62
CA GLY A 112 8.82 -21.25 -4.90
C GLY A 112 7.78 -21.13 -3.80
N GLY A 113 7.26 -19.92 -3.58
CA GLY A 113 6.19 -19.62 -2.63
C GLY A 113 6.67 -19.54 -1.19
N LEU A 114 5.96 -18.72 -0.43
CA LEU A 114 6.11 -18.62 1.02
C LEU A 114 4.74 -18.92 1.66
N PRO A 115 4.70 -19.37 2.93
CA PRO A 115 3.44 -19.49 3.65
C PRO A 115 2.69 -18.16 3.64
N ASN A 116 1.36 -18.20 3.48
CA ASN A 116 0.56 -16.99 3.59
C ASN A 116 0.80 -16.31 4.94
N MET A 117 1.23 -15.05 4.88
CA MET A 117 1.37 -14.19 6.05
C MET A 117 0.46 -12.97 5.87
N GLY A 118 -0.17 -12.53 6.96
CA GLY A 118 -1.10 -11.42 6.91
C GLY A 118 -2.40 -11.76 6.19
N THR A 119 -2.86 -10.86 5.33
CA THR A 119 -4.12 -10.99 4.60
C THR A 119 -3.83 -11.23 3.11
N PRO A 120 -3.85 -12.48 2.64
CA PRO A 120 -3.71 -12.75 1.20
C PRO A 120 -4.93 -12.21 0.44
N PRO A 121 -4.78 -11.89 -0.87
CA PRO A 121 -5.90 -11.52 -1.69
C PRO A 121 -6.97 -12.62 -1.69
N PRO A 122 -8.27 -12.28 -1.55
CA PRO A 122 -9.32 -13.25 -1.73
C PRO A 122 -9.43 -13.65 -3.21
N SER A 123 -9.93 -14.84 -3.49
CA SER A 123 -10.18 -15.29 -4.88
C SER A 123 -11.39 -14.60 -5.52
N THR A 124 -12.21 -13.93 -4.73
CA THR A 124 -13.39 -13.19 -5.19
C THR A 124 -13.55 -11.90 -4.40
N LEU A 125 -14.06 -10.86 -5.06
CA LEU A 125 -14.53 -9.62 -4.44
C LEU A 125 -16.01 -9.47 -4.67
N THR A 126 -16.71 -8.80 -3.75
CA THR A 126 -18.13 -8.46 -3.92
C THR A 126 -18.24 -7.06 -4.47
N THR A 127 -18.95 -6.90 -5.57
CA THR A 127 -19.21 -5.59 -6.19
C THR A 127 -19.95 -4.69 -5.21
N PRO A 128 -19.42 -3.53 -4.83
CA PRO A 128 -20.12 -2.60 -3.97
C PRO A 128 -21.31 -1.97 -4.71
N ASP A 129 -22.27 -1.48 -3.96
CA ASP A 129 -23.29 -0.59 -4.47
C ASP A 129 -22.64 0.79 -4.69
N LEU A 130 -22.53 1.21 -5.95
CA LEU A 130 -21.98 2.51 -6.35
C LEU A 130 -23.09 3.54 -6.64
N GLY A 131 -24.35 3.11 -6.56
CA GLY A 131 -25.53 3.92 -6.85
C GLY A 131 -25.91 3.96 -8.34
N GLU A 132 -27.17 4.30 -8.60
CA GLU A 132 -27.79 4.32 -9.95
C GLU A 132 -27.03 5.16 -10.97
N SER A 133 -26.35 6.22 -10.54
CA SER A 133 -25.58 7.09 -11.43
C SER A 133 -24.41 6.39 -12.14
N TYR A 134 -23.95 5.26 -11.61
CA TYR A 134 -22.88 4.45 -12.21
C TYR A 134 -23.43 3.26 -13.01
N SER A 135 -24.73 2.97 -12.94
CA SER A 135 -25.33 1.87 -13.70
C SER A 135 -25.19 2.09 -15.22
N GLY A 136 -24.66 1.09 -15.92
CA GLY A 136 -24.31 1.17 -17.34
C GLY A 136 -22.99 1.92 -17.62
N GLN A 137 -22.29 2.38 -16.59
CA GLN A 137 -21.00 3.08 -16.75
C GLN A 137 -19.82 2.09 -16.71
N THR A 138 -18.70 2.53 -17.28
CA THR A 138 -17.41 1.87 -17.07
C THR A 138 -16.80 2.40 -15.78
N VAL A 139 -16.41 1.48 -14.90
CA VAL A 139 -15.59 1.75 -13.71
C VAL A 139 -14.30 0.96 -13.80
N TYR A 140 -13.33 1.27 -12.98
CA TYR A 140 -12.01 0.64 -13.04
C TYR A 140 -11.68 -0.03 -11.71
N LEU A 141 -11.45 -1.35 -11.75
CA LEU A 141 -10.76 -2.03 -10.67
C LEU A 141 -9.28 -1.70 -10.80
N ALA A 142 -8.70 -1.18 -9.73
CA ALA A 142 -7.31 -0.73 -9.74
C ALA A 142 -6.55 -1.28 -8.55
N THR A 143 -5.26 -1.53 -8.75
CA THR A 143 -4.32 -1.92 -7.71
C THR A 143 -3.19 -0.91 -7.59
N ILE A 144 -2.71 -0.71 -6.37
CA ILE A 144 -1.44 -0.05 -6.09
C ILE A 144 -0.54 -1.08 -5.43
N GLU A 145 0.58 -1.37 -6.05
CA GLU A 145 1.62 -2.23 -5.51
C GLU A 145 2.70 -1.37 -4.86
N THR A 146 3.16 -1.80 -3.66
CA THR A 146 4.29 -1.18 -2.99
C THR A 146 5.49 -2.11 -3.06
N ILE A 147 6.53 -1.72 -3.77
CA ILE A 147 7.73 -2.51 -3.99
C ILE A 147 8.87 -1.87 -3.21
N GLU A 148 9.46 -2.64 -2.31
CA GLU A 148 10.63 -2.21 -1.54
C GLU A 148 11.90 -2.72 -2.22
N GLY A 149 12.84 -1.80 -2.49
CA GLY A 149 14.14 -2.14 -3.03
C GLY A 149 15.09 -2.79 -2.01
N CYS A 150 16.23 -3.25 -2.49
CA CYS A 150 17.23 -3.93 -1.67
C CYS A 150 18.02 -2.98 -0.77
N PRO A 151 18.34 -3.35 0.49
CA PRO A 151 19.31 -2.64 1.30
C PRO A 151 20.73 -2.67 0.65
N PRO A 152 21.59 -1.64 0.86
CA PRO A 152 21.40 -0.47 1.75
C PRO A 152 20.65 0.68 1.10
N ASP A 153 20.48 0.70 -0.21
CA ASP A 153 19.92 1.78 -1.01
C ASP A 153 18.42 1.60 -1.26
N GLY A 154 17.74 0.86 -0.36
CA GLY A 154 16.34 0.53 -0.48
C GLY A 154 15.48 1.76 -0.78
N PHE A 155 14.81 1.73 -1.92
CA PHE A 155 13.82 2.72 -2.35
C PHE A 155 12.45 2.06 -2.38
N TRP A 156 11.43 2.88 -2.35
CA TRP A 156 10.06 2.41 -2.51
C TRP A 156 9.57 2.82 -3.88
N GLU A 157 9.03 1.86 -4.61
CA GLU A 157 8.40 2.05 -5.90
C GLU A 157 6.92 1.75 -5.77
N TYR A 158 6.09 2.54 -6.43
CA TYR A 158 4.65 2.36 -6.44
C TYR A 158 4.21 2.12 -7.87
N ALA A 159 3.49 1.04 -8.07
CA ALA A 159 2.96 0.68 -9.37
C ALA A 159 1.45 0.69 -9.36
N VAL A 160 0.86 1.14 -10.47
CA VAL A 160 -0.57 1.18 -10.67
C VAL A 160 -0.94 0.29 -11.83
N ASP A 161 -1.84 -0.68 -11.61
CA ASP A 161 -2.51 -1.42 -12.67
C ASP A 161 -4.02 -1.25 -12.58
N SER A 162 -4.73 -1.41 -13.70
CA SER A 162 -6.18 -1.30 -13.72
C SER A 162 -6.82 -2.08 -14.83
N THR A 163 -8.04 -2.56 -14.59
CA THR A 163 -8.90 -3.20 -15.59
C THR A 163 -10.28 -2.55 -15.59
N ALA A 164 -10.83 -2.32 -16.79
CA ALA A 164 -12.17 -1.74 -16.92
C ALA A 164 -13.25 -2.78 -16.61
N LEU A 165 -14.30 -2.35 -15.93
CA LEU A 165 -15.48 -3.15 -15.62
C LEU A 165 -16.73 -2.43 -16.14
N SER A 166 -17.71 -3.18 -16.63
CA SER A 166 -19.04 -2.67 -16.95
C SER A 166 -19.94 -2.85 -15.74
N TYR A 167 -20.25 -1.76 -15.04
CA TYR A 167 -21.04 -1.82 -13.81
C TYR A 167 -22.53 -1.79 -14.10
N THR A 168 -23.28 -2.63 -13.40
CA THR A 168 -24.76 -2.62 -13.38
C THR A 168 -25.22 -2.69 -11.92
N GLU A 169 -26.34 -2.04 -11.66
CA GLU A 169 -27.05 -2.12 -10.38
C GLU A 169 -27.96 -3.36 -10.31
#